data_d82f7c0106283b6f45d53b750393a324
#
_entry.id   d82f7c0106283b6f45d53b750393a324
#
_cell.length_a   1.000
_cell.length_b   1.000
_cell.length_c   1.000
_cell.angle_alpha   90.00
_cell.angle_beta   90.00
_cell.angle_gamma   90.00
#
_symmetry.space_group_name_H-M   'P 1'
#
loop_
_entity.id
_entity.type
_entity.pdbx_description
1 polymer ?
#
loop_
_entity_poly.entity_id
_entity_poly.type
_entity_poly.pdbx_seq_one_letter_code
_entity_poly.pdbx_strand_id
1 'polypeptide(L)'
;EQITPRVSIVTPYYNSGRNFEETYRCVINQTMREFEWIIMDDGSSRKEDIELLERLGESDTRIHVFHQKNGGQSKAKNEAVKKTMTDIVVFLDADDLVEPFYIEYLYKALQEEPNAGWSYMDLVGFGSEQYVWCKKFSAGRMTFNNILVNAAAFRKEQFLAVGGFSEIAKHYDEDWALYLKLMSKGVYPVHVPMIGFWYRRSATGMRKTVRNNVSMREKSED
;
A
#
# COMPACT_ATOMS: atom_id res chain seq x y z
N GLU A 1 -27.81 -6.27 3.30
CA GLU A 1 -27.50 -5.10 4.15
C GLU A 1 -26.27 -4.40 3.59
N GLN A 2 -26.35 -3.10 3.44
CA GLN A 2 -25.20 -2.31 2.96
C GLN A 2 -24.21 -2.17 4.11
N ILE A 3 -23.01 -2.73 3.94
CA ILE A 3 -21.96 -2.66 4.94
C ILE A 3 -21.37 -1.24 4.93
N THR A 4 -21.41 -0.55 6.06
CA THR A 4 -20.73 0.74 6.21
C THR A 4 -19.22 0.48 6.41
N PRO A 5 -18.34 0.94 5.51
CA PRO A 5 -16.92 0.69 5.63
C PRO A 5 -16.30 1.48 6.78
N ARG A 6 -15.30 0.91 7.43
CA ARG A 6 -14.46 1.54 8.46
C ARG A 6 -13.02 1.75 7.97
N VAL A 7 -12.65 1.01 6.94
CA VAL A 7 -11.31 1.04 6.35
C VAL A 7 -11.44 1.08 4.83
N SER A 8 -10.62 1.88 4.18
CA SER A 8 -10.46 1.89 2.73
C SER A 8 -9.15 1.22 2.36
N ILE A 9 -9.23 0.15 1.57
CA ILE A 9 -8.04 -0.45 0.96
C ILE A 9 -7.77 0.29 -0.34
N VAL A 10 -6.53 0.67 -0.58
CA VAL A 10 -6.10 1.37 -1.79
C VAL A 10 -5.08 0.54 -2.52
N THR A 11 -5.37 0.18 -3.76
CA THR A 11 -4.48 -0.56 -4.64
C THR A 11 -4.24 0.22 -5.94
N PRO A 12 -2.99 0.67 -6.19
CA PRO A 12 -2.61 1.14 -7.51
C PRO A 12 -2.48 -0.05 -8.44
N TYR A 13 -3.03 0.05 -9.64
CA TYR A 13 -3.04 -1.03 -10.61
C TYR A 13 -2.48 -0.56 -11.96
N TYR A 14 -1.57 -1.31 -12.55
CA TYR A 14 -1.08 -1.09 -13.90
C TYR A 14 -0.59 -2.39 -14.52
N ASN A 15 -1.36 -2.97 -15.46
CA ASN A 15 -1.02 -4.20 -16.16
C ASN A 15 -0.59 -5.36 -15.22
N SER A 16 -1.29 -5.52 -14.08
CA SER A 16 -0.89 -6.41 -12.97
C SER A 16 -1.65 -7.73 -12.92
N GLY A 17 -2.50 -8.03 -13.88
CA GLY A 17 -3.46 -9.15 -13.87
C GLY A 17 -2.86 -10.51 -13.56
N ARG A 18 -1.60 -10.73 -13.90
CA ARG A 18 -0.93 -12.02 -13.67
C ARG A 18 -0.93 -12.50 -12.21
N ASN A 19 -0.78 -11.58 -11.26
CA ASN A 19 -0.70 -11.89 -9.83
C ASN A 19 -1.93 -11.37 -9.05
N PHE A 20 -2.73 -10.53 -9.67
CA PHE A 20 -3.78 -9.79 -8.99
C PHE A 20 -4.91 -10.68 -8.46
N GLU A 21 -5.17 -11.83 -9.10
CA GLU A 21 -6.18 -12.77 -8.60
C GLU A 21 -5.85 -13.31 -7.20
N GLU A 22 -4.58 -13.52 -6.89
CA GLU A 22 -4.14 -13.94 -5.56
C GLU A 22 -4.36 -12.81 -4.54
N THR A 23 -4.00 -11.57 -4.88
CA THR A 23 -4.25 -10.37 -4.05
C THR A 23 -5.76 -10.20 -3.83
N TYR A 24 -6.57 -10.33 -4.88
CA TYR A 24 -8.02 -10.26 -4.79
C TYR A 24 -8.58 -11.27 -3.78
N ARG A 25 -8.16 -12.54 -3.88
CA ARG A 25 -8.60 -13.59 -2.95
C ARG A 25 -8.22 -13.28 -1.50
N CYS A 26 -7.05 -12.72 -1.25
CA CYS A 26 -6.64 -12.31 0.09
C CYS A 26 -7.53 -11.18 0.64
N VAL A 27 -7.88 -10.20 -0.19
CA VAL A 27 -8.70 -9.05 0.24
C VAL A 27 -10.15 -9.44 0.51
N ILE A 28 -10.79 -10.20 -0.37
CA ILE A 28 -12.20 -10.58 -0.17
C ILE A 28 -12.40 -11.54 1.01
N ASN A 29 -11.34 -12.23 1.45
CA ASN A 29 -11.36 -13.17 2.57
C ASN A 29 -10.85 -12.56 3.89
N GLN A 30 -10.71 -11.24 3.98
CA GLN A 30 -10.37 -10.59 5.24
C GLN A 30 -11.41 -10.85 6.32
N THR A 31 -10.99 -11.03 7.58
CA THR A 31 -11.88 -11.22 8.73
C THR A 31 -12.74 -10.00 9.01
N MET A 32 -12.18 -8.81 8.87
CA MET A 32 -12.92 -7.56 8.90
C MET A 32 -13.66 -7.36 7.58
N ARG A 33 -14.98 -7.31 7.63
CA ARG A 33 -15.83 -7.18 6.43
C ARG A 33 -16.19 -5.72 6.10
N GLU A 34 -16.05 -4.82 7.05
CA GLU A 34 -16.39 -3.41 6.96
C GLU A 34 -15.29 -2.62 6.26
N PHE A 35 -14.99 -2.98 5.02
CA PHE A 35 -14.06 -2.25 4.17
C PHE A 35 -14.69 -1.85 2.83
N GLU A 36 -14.15 -0.83 2.22
CA GLU A 36 -14.23 -0.57 0.79
C GLU A 36 -12.86 -0.80 0.15
N TRP A 37 -12.84 -1.15 -1.11
CA TRP A 37 -11.60 -1.37 -1.86
C TRP A 37 -11.54 -0.47 -3.09
N ILE A 38 -10.67 0.52 -3.06
CA ILE A 38 -10.42 1.45 -4.16
C ILE A 38 -9.26 0.92 -4.99
N ILE A 39 -9.56 0.49 -6.21
CA ILE A 39 -8.56 0.09 -7.19
C ILE A 39 -8.39 1.24 -8.18
N MET A 40 -7.20 1.83 -8.23
CA MET A 40 -6.88 2.91 -9.16
C MET A 40 -6.06 2.36 -10.32
N ASP A 41 -6.72 2.17 -11.45
CA ASP A 41 -6.04 1.82 -12.70
C ASP A 41 -5.29 3.02 -13.25
N ASP A 42 -3.97 2.91 -13.27
CA ASP A 42 -3.05 3.94 -13.77
C ASP A 42 -2.82 3.81 -15.28
N GLY A 43 -3.89 3.60 -16.04
CA GLY A 43 -3.88 3.57 -17.49
C GLY A 43 -3.36 2.25 -18.07
N SER A 44 -3.86 1.12 -17.58
CA SER A 44 -3.55 -0.20 -18.14
C SER A 44 -3.86 -0.26 -19.62
N SER A 45 -3.00 -0.93 -20.39
CA SER A 45 -3.09 -1.04 -21.85
C SER A 45 -3.45 -2.45 -22.36
N ARG A 46 -3.36 -3.44 -21.47
CA ARG A 46 -3.70 -4.82 -21.83
C ARG A 46 -5.21 -5.01 -21.72
N LYS A 47 -5.81 -5.57 -22.75
CA LYS A 47 -7.25 -5.79 -22.80
C LYS A 47 -7.74 -6.70 -21.67
N GLU A 48 -7.01 -7.76 -21.38
CA GLU A 48 -7.33 -8.69 -20.30
C GLU A 48 -7.31 -8.05 -18.92
N ASP A 49 -6.45 -7.04 -18.68
CA ASP A 49 -6.41 -6.28 -17.42
C ASP A 49 -7.64 -5.37 -17.29
N ILE A 50 -8.04 -4.71 -18.37
CA ILE A 50 -9.22 -3.84 -18.39
C ILE A 50 -10.49 -4.67 -18.15
N GLU A 51 -10.67 -5.78 -18.86
CA GLU A 51 -11.80 -6.69 -18.69
C GLU A 51 -11.84 -7.31 -17.28
N LEU A 52 -10.66 -7.59 -16.69
CA LEU A 52 -10.56 -8.06 -15.30
C LEU A 52 -11.10 -7.02 -14.34
N LEU A 53 -10.64 -5.78 -14.44
CA LEU A 53 -11.04 -4.69 -13.54
C LEU A 53 -12.53 -4.37 -13.64
N GLU A 54 -13.11 -4.33 -14.85
CA GLU A 54 -14.54 -4.16 -15.07
C GLU A 54 -15.33 -5.24 -14.35
N ARG A 55 -14.97 -6.52 -14.57
CA ARG A 55 -15.63 -7.66 -13.92
C ARG A 55 -15.53 -7.60 -12.39
N LEU A 56 -14.39 -7.18 -11.85
CA LEU A 56 -14.20 -7.07 -10.39
C LEU A 56 -15.07 -5.97 -9.79
N GLY A 57 -15.17 -4.82 -10.44
CA GLY A 57 -16.04 -3.72 -10.01
C GLY A 57 -17.52 -4.10 -9.97
N GLU A 58 -17.94 -5.07 -10.78
CA GLU A 58 -19.32 -5.59 -10.81
C GLU A 58 -19.56 -6.75 -9.82
N SER A 59 -18.50 -7.42 -9.36
CA SER A 59 -18.62 -8.66 -8.59
C SER A 59 -18.88 -8.47 -7.10
N ASP A 60 -18.49 -7.34 -6.52
CA ASP A 60 -18.62 -7.05 -5.09
C ASP A 60 -18.86 -5.55 -4.89
N THR A 61 -19.93 -5.20 -4.20
CA THR A 61 -20.32 -3.80 -3.97
C THR A 61 -19.31 -3.00 -3.12
N ARG A 62 -18.34 -3.67 -2.49
CA ARG A 62 -17.25 -3.04 -1.76
C ARG A 62 -16.10 -2.60 -2.65
N ILE A 63 -16.05 -3.06 -3.92
CA ILE A 63 -14.96 -2.80 -4.86
C ILE A 63 -15.34 -1.64 -5.77
N HIS A 64 -14.48 -0.63 -5.80
CA HIS A 64 -14.66 0.56 -6.64
C HIS A 64 -13.42 0.73 -7.52
N VAL A 65 -13.60 0.58 -8.83
CA VAL A 65 -12.53 0.74 -9.82
C VAL A 65 -12.60 2.15 -10.39
N PHE A 66 -11.47 2.84 -10.38
CA PHE A 66 -11.29 4.15 -11.01
C PHE A 66 -10.15 4.08 -12.01
N HIS A 67 -10.21 4.90 -13.05
CA HIS A 67 -9.21 4.95 -14.10
C HIS A 67 -8.60 6.34 -14.19
N GLN A 68 -7.30 6.39 -14.43
CA GLN A 68 -6.60 7.64 -14.74
C GLN A 68 -5.59 7.45 -15.87
N LYS A 69 -5.13 8.56 -16.45
CA LYS A 69 -3.98 8.52 -17.35
C LYS A 69 -2.74 8.16 -16.55
N ASN A 70 -1.90 7.27 -17.07
CA ASN A 70 -0.69 6.82 -16.41
C ASN A 70 0.13 8.01 -15.87
N GLY A 71 0.37 7.99 -14.59
CA GLY A 71 1.08 9.02 -13.84
C GLY A 71 2.05 8.46 -12.81
N GLY A 72 2.11 7.13 -12.69
CA GLY A 72 2.95 6.41 -11.74
C GLY A 72 2.25 6.09 -10.41
N GLN A 73 2.83 5.15 -9.70
CA GLN A 73 2.27 4.52 -8.50
C GLN A 73 1.91 5.54 -7.40
N SER A 74 2.80 6.49 -7.10
CA SER A 74 2.57 7.53 -6.09
C SER A 74 1.34 8.37 -6.42
N LYS A 75 1.20 8.80 -7.68
CA LYS A 75 0.04 9.55 -8.13
C LYS A 75 -1.24 8.72 -8.06
N ALA A 76 -1.20 7.47 -8.50
CA ALA A 76 -2.34 6.57 -8.43
C ALA A 76 -2.82 6.38 -6.98
N LYS A 77 -1.90 6.18 -6.03
CA LYS A 77 -2.20 6.08 -4.59
C LYS A 77 -2.80 7.39 -4.06
N ASN A 78 -2.23 8.55 -4.38
CA ASN A 78 -2.74 9.85 -3.94
C ASN A 78 -4.15 10.13 -4.47
N GLU A 79 -4.41 9.88 -5.76
CA GLU A 79 -5.72 10.05 -6.36
C GLU A 79 -6.75 9.07 -5.80
N ALA A 80 -6.34 7.83 -5.53
CA ALA A 80 -7.20 6.84 -4.91
C ALA A 80 -7.65 7.25 -3.50
N VAL A 81 -6.76 7.80 -2.67
CA VAL A 81 -7.10 8.30 -1.32
C VAL A 81 -8.20 9.38 -1.37
N LYS A 82 -8.25 10.21 -2.41
CA LYS A 82 -9.31 11.22 -2.59
C LYS A 82 -10.69 10.58 -2.84
N LYS A 83 -10.74 9.31 -3.24
CA LYS A 83 -11.98 8.56 -3.49
C LYS A 83 -12.45 7.78 -2.27
N THR A 84 -11.62 7.65 -1.22
CA THR A 84 -11.96 6.89 -0.02
C THR A 84 -12.97 7.61 0.86
N MET A 85 -13.88 6.85 1.48
CA MET A 85 -14.93 7.37 2.38
C MET A 85 -14.56 7.26 3.86
N THR A 86 -13.48 6.55 4.20
CA THR A 86 -13.13 6.26 5.60
C THR A 86 -11.95 7.08 6.09
N ASP A 87 -11.78 7.13 7.41
CA ASP A 87 -10.68 7.85 8.08
C ASP A 87 -9.38 7.04 8.13
N ILE A 88 -9.44 5.75 7.81
CA ILE A 88 -8.27 4.85 7.79
C ILE A 88 -8.11 4.24 6.42
N VAL A 89 -6.91 4.40 5.87
CA VAL A 89 -6.54 3.93 4.53
C VAL A 89 -5.41 2.91 4.65
N VAL A 90 -5.58 1.75 4.03
CA VAL A 90 -4.56 0.68 3.93
C VAL A 90 -4.04 0.64 2.50
N PHE A 91 -2.75 0.81 2.30
CA PHE A 91 -2.13 0.62 0.99
C PHE A 91 -1.75 -0.85 0.81
N LEU A 92 -2.12 -1.40 -0.34
CA LEU A 92 -1.80 -2.77 -0.76
C LEU A 92 -1.50 -2.78 -2.25
N ASP A 93 -0.30 -3.16 -2.64
CA ASP A 93 0.08 -3.23 -4.04
C ASP A 93 -0.56 -4.46 -4.73
N ALA A 94 -0.77 -4.38 -6.04
CA ALA A 94 -1.59 -5.32 -6.82
C ALA A 94 -0.98 -6.73 -6.98
N ASP A 95 0.20 -6.98 -6.46
CA ASP A 95 0.91 -8.27 -6.54
C ASP A 95 1.31 -8.84 -5.16
N ASP A 96 0.97 -8.13 -4.09
CA ASP A 96 1.26 -8.55 -2.73
C ASP A 96 0.09 -9.33 -2.09
N LEU A 97 0.38 -10.06 -1.01
CA LEU A 97 -0.60 -10.86 -0.29
C LEU A 97 -0.67 -10.46 1.18
N VAL A 98 -1.81 -10.69 1.79
CA VAL A 98 -2.04 -10.38 3.21
C VAL A 98 -2.73 -11.55 3.90
N GLU A 99 -2.42 -11.73 5.18
CA GLU A 99 -3.11 -12.68 6.04
C GLU A 99 -4.58 -12.28 6.25
N PRO A 100 -5.48 -13.22 6.51
CA PRO A 100 -6.91 -12.92 6.67
C PRO A 100 -7.24 -11.88 7.75
N PHE A 101 -6.42 -11.76 8.76
CA PHE A 101 -6.61 -10.83 9.89
C PHE A 101 -5.90 -9.48 9.70
N TYR A 102 -5.22 -9.26 8.58
CA TYR A 102 -4.31 -8.13 8.36
C TYR A 102 -4.99 -6.77 8.58
N ILE A 103 -6.11 -6.54 7.91
CA ILE A 103 -6.83 -5.25 8.01
C ILE A 103 -7.40 -5.05 9.40
N GLU A 104 -7.96 -6.09 9.98
CA GLU A 104 -8.56 -6.05 11.32
C GLU A 104 -7.54 -5.65 12.38
N TYR A 105 -6.36 -6.25 12.38
CA TYR A 105 -5.34 -5.96 13.40
C TYR A 105 -4.69 -4.60 13.20
N LEU A 106 -4.47 -4.17 11.96
CA LEU A 106 -3.99 -2.81 11.68
C LEU A 106 -5.00 -1.75 12.14
N TYR A 107 -6.28 -1.98 11.87
CA TYR A 107 -7.36 -1.10 12.33
C TYR A 107 -7.43 -1.04 13.85
N LYS A 108 -7.47 -2.19 14.54
CA LYS A 108 -7.51 -2.28 16.00
C LYS A 108 -6.33 -1.56 16.63
N ALA A 109 -5.12 -1.76 16.14
CA ALA A 109 -3.93 -1.09 16.64
C ALA A 109 -4.05 0.45 16.60
N LEU A 110 -4.63 1.00 15.53
CA LEU A 110 -4.90 2.44 15.46
C LEU A 110 -6.03 2.89 16.38
N GLN A 111 -7.01 2.02 16.71
CA GLN A 111 -8.05 2.36 17.69
C GLN A 111 -7.50 2.36 19.11
N GLU A 112 -6.62 1.41 19.44
CA GLU A 112 -5.99 1.26 20.76
C GLU A 112 -4.91 2.34 21.02
N GLU A 113 -4.26 2.84 19.94
CA GLU A 113 -3.22 3.86 20.00
C GLU A 113 -3.64 5.16 19.25
N PRO A 114 -4.49 6.01 19.85
CA PRO A 114 -5.02 7.19 19.17
C PRO A 114 -3.98 8.19 18.67
N ASN A 115 -2.80 8.20 19.29
CA ASN A 115 -1.68 9.08 18.91
C ASN A 115 -0.84 8.52 17.76
N ALA A 116 -1.01 7.26 17.40
CA ALA A 116 -0.30 6.68 16.27
C ALA A 116 -0.89 7.18 14.94
N GLY A 117 -0.03 7.58 14.01
CA GLY A 117 -0.46 8.04 12.69
C GLY A 117 -0.62 6.93 11.68
N TRP A 118 0.08 5.83 11.89
CA TRP A 118 -0.06 4.62 11.08
C TRP A 118 0.24 3.37 11.91
N SER A 119 -0.22 2.22 11.41
CA SER A 119 0.08 0.90 11.95
C SER A 119 0.68 0.01 10.89
N TYR A 120 1.60 -0.87 11.29
CA TYR A 120 2.25 -1.81 10.38
C TYR A 120 2.49 -3.17 11.06
N MET A 121 2.66 -4.20 10.23
CA MET A 121 2.94 -5.58 10.66
C MET A 121 4.30 -6.05 10.13
N ASP A 122 4.79 -7.13 10.70
CA ASP A 122 5.94 -7.85 10.17
C ASP A 122 5.59 -8.53 8.84
N LEU A 123 6.60 -8.80 8.03
CA LEU A 123 6.41 -9.33 6.69
C LEU A 123 7.36 -10.48 6.34
N VAL A 124 6.94 -11.23 5.34
CA VAL A 124 7.75 -12.21 4.62
C VAL A 124 7.91 -11.77 3.17
N GLY A 125 9.15 -11.69 2.69
CA GLY A 125 9.44 -11.60 1.28
C GLY A 125 9.38 -12.99 0.65
N PHE A 126 8.73 -13.12 -0.52
CA PHE A 126 8.60 -14.38 -1.25
C PHE A 126 8.78 -14.22 -2.76
N GLY A 127 8.90 -15.31 -3.48
CA GLY A 127 9.16 -15.31 -4.91
C GLY A 127 10.65 -15.44 -5.24
N SER A 128 11.25 -14.46 -5.94
CA SER A 128 12.66 -14.52 -6.32
C SER A 128 13.65 -14.34 -5.17
N GLU A 129 13.21 -13.83 -4.04
CA GLU A 129 13.97 -13.68 -2.82
C GLU A 129 13.08 -14.11 -1.64
N GLN A 130 13.65 -14.80 -0.65
CA GLN A 130 12.94 -15.23 0.55
C GLN A 130 13.63 -14.66 1.79
N TYR A 131 12.86 -13.95 2.62
CA TYR A 131 13.36 -13.39 3.87
C TYR A 131 12.19 -13.08 4.82
N VAL A 132 12.51 -12.97 6.10
CA VAL A 132 11.59 -12.48 7.12
C VAL A 132 12.05 -11.09 7.54
N TRP A 133 11.10 -10.17 7.67
CA TRP A 133 11.37 -8.80 8.04
C TRP A 133 10.51 -8.39 9.24
N CYS A 134 11.08 -8.55 10.44
CA CYS A 134 10.47 -8.20 11.71
C CYS A 134 11.23 -7.03 12.31
N LYS A 135 10.81 -5.80 12.00
CA LYS A 135 11.51 -4.60 12.42
C LYS A 135 10.65 -3.74 13.33
N LYS A 136 11.07 -3.61 14.60
CA LYS A 136 10.52 -2.55 15.44
C LYS A 136 10.91 -1.18 14.87
N PHE A 137 9.96 -0.28 14.89
CA PHE A 137 10.20 1.10 14.52
C PHE A 137 11.28 1.74 15.39
N SER A 138 12.14 2.52 14.75
CA SER A 138 13.16 3.34 15.39
C SER A 138 13.32 4.61 14.58
N ALA A 139 12.97 5.75 15.16
CA ALA A 139 13.06 7.04 14.50
C ALA A 139 14.51 7.33 14.04
N GLY A 140 15.50 7.03 14.90
CA GLY A 140 16.90 7.21 14.53
C GLY A 140 17.34 6.33 13.36
N ARG A 141 16.91 5.07 13.29
CA ARG A 141 17.23 4.21 12.13
C ARG A 141 16.52 4.67 10.87
N MET A 142 15.27 5.09 11.00
CA MET A 142 14.44 5.53 9.89
C MET A 142 15.01 6.78 9.20
N THR A 143 15.78 7.59 9.93
CA THR A 143 16.48 8.77 9.37
C THR A 143 17.58 8.38 8.38
N PHE A 144 18.19 7.20 8.55
CA PHE A 144 19.31 6.76 7.71
C PHE A 144 18.95 5.64 6.72
N ASN A 145 17.92 4.86 7.01
CA ASN A 145 17.53 3.73 6.18
C ASN A 145 16.03 3.50 6.26
N ASN A 146 15.40 3.19 5.15
CA ASN A 146 14.02 2.70 5.16
C ASN A 146 13.96 1.31 5.82
N ILE A 147 13.34 1.23 6.99
CA ILE A 147 13.15 -0.02 7.75
C ILE A 147 11.71 -0.55 7.68
N LEU A 148 10.82 0.14 7.02
CA LEU A 148 9.43 -0.23 6.82
C LEU A 148 9.13 -0.43 5.34
N VAL A 149 7.98 -0.98 5.06
CA VAL A 149 7.42 -1.10 3.70
C VAL A 149 6.11 -0.35 3.62
N ASN A 150 5.67 -0.07 2.40
CA ASN A 150 4.48 0.72 2.14
C ASN A 150 3.16 0.07 2.61
N ALA A 151 3.13 -1.23 2.82
CA ALA A 151 1.94 -1.94 3.30
C ALA A 151 1.68 -1.62 4.77
N ALA A 152 0.84 -0.63 5.01
CA ALA A 152 0.49 -0.12 6.32
C ALA A 152 -0.90 0.53 6.30
N ALA A 153 -1.51 0.68 7.46
CA ALA A 153 -2.74 1.46 7.62
C ALA A 153 -2.41 2.85 8.15
N PHE A 154 -2.94 3.89 7.52
CA PHE A 154 -2.70 5.29 7.87
C PHE A 154 -3.98 5.99 8.31
N ARG A 155 -3.88 6.93 9.24
CA ARG A 155 -4.93 7.93 9.41
C ARG A 155 -4.91 8.85 8.19
N LYS A 156 -6.02 8.88 7.46
CA LYS A 156 -6.17 9.66 6.23
C LYS A 156 -5.85 11.13 6.41
N GLU A 157 -6.31 11.73 7.52
CA GLU A 157 -6.04 13.12 7.84
C GLU A 157 -4.54 13.41 7.91
N GLN A 158 -3.77 12.58 8.61
CA GLN A 158 -2.34 12.77 8.78
C GLN A 158 -1.56 12.51 7.48
N PHE A 159 -1.99 11.51 6.69
CA PHE A 159 -1.46 11.27 5.36
C PHE A 159 -1.63 12.49 4.45
N LEU A 160 -2.83 13.09 4.43
CA LEU A 160 -3.13 14.27 3.63
C LEU A 160 -2.41 15.52 4.15
N ALA A 161 -2.26 15.68 5.47
CA ALA A 161 -1.57 16.83 6.09
C ALA A 161 -0.10 16.95 5.71
N VAL A 162 0.55 15.83 5.31
CA VAL A 162 1.93 15.83 4.82
C VAL A 162 2.03 15.80 3.29
N GLY A 163 0.88 15.92 2.59
CA GLY A 163 0.81 15.94 1.13
C GLY A 163 0.93 14.56 0.46
N GLY A 164 0.71 13.49 1.21
CA GLY A 164 0.74 12.12 0.68
C GLY A 164 2.10 11.67 0.15
N PHE A 165 2.07 10.71 -0.78
CA PHE A 165 3.29 10.23 -1.46
C PHE A 165 3.88 11.30 -2.37
N SER A 166 5.21 11.33 -2.45
CA SER A 166 5.92 12.21 -3.37
C SER A 166 5.74 11.74 -4.82
N GLU A 167 5.22 12.62 -5.69
CA GLU A 167 5.07 12.33 -7.12
C GLU A 167 6.33 12.65 -7.92
N ILE A 168 7.29 13.34 -7.31
CA ILE A 168 8.58 13.70 -7.92
C ILE A 168 9.52 12.50 -7.90
N ALA A 169 9.54 11.76 -6.79
CA ALA A 169 10.28 10.51 -6.65
C ALA A 169 9.54 9.38 -7.39
N LYS A 170 9.53 9.41 -8.71
CA LYS A 170 8.65 8.58 -9.55
C LYS A 170 8.76 7.07 -9.35
N HIS A 171 9.78 6.56 -8.68
CA HIS A 171 10.02 5.11 -8.60
C HIS A 171 10.76 4.62 -7.36
N TYR A 172 11.12 5.49 -6.38
CA TYR A 172 11.96 5.09 -5.25
C TYR A 172 11.58 5.79 -3.98
N ASP A 173 11.63 5.01 -2.90
CA ASP A 173 11.60 5.51 -1.53
C ASP A 173 10.45 6.49 -1.24
N GLU A 174 9.36 6.44 -2.05
CA GLU A 174 8.17 7.24 -1.85
C GLU A 174 7.52 6.96 -0.49
N ASP A 175 7.63 5.71 -0.03
CA ASP A 175 7.20 5.28 1.29
C ASP A 175 8.12 5.84 2.38
N TRP A 176 9.43 5.79 2.17
CA TRP A 176 10.38 6.37 3.09
C TRP A 176 10.22 7.88 3.22
N ALA A 177 10.08 8.58 2.12
CA ALA A 177 9.80 10.02 2.11
C ALA A 177 8.51 10.36 2.87
N LEU A 178 7.45 9.56 2.71
CA LEU A 178 6.20 9.71 3.47
C LEU A 178 6.44 9.55 4.96
N TYR A 179 7.14 8.51 5.39
CA TYR A 179 7.44 8.28 6.80
C TYR A 179 8.27 9.41 7.41
N LEU A 180 9.28 9.91 6.70
CA LEU A 180 10.08 11.05 7.17
C LEU A 180 9.24 12.33 7.31
N LYS A 181 8.33 12.60 6.38
CA LYS A 181 7.38 13.72 6.48
C LYS A 181 6.48 13.59 7.71
N LEU A 182 5.91 12.42 7.97
CA LEU A 182 5.09 12.16 9.16
C LEU A 182 5.90 12.36 10.43
N MET A 183 7.10 11.77 10.51
CA MET A 183 8.00 11.93 11.65
C MET A 183 8.38 13.40 11.90
N SER A 184 8.58 14.20 10.86
CA SER A 184 8.87 15.64 10.98
C SER A 184 7.73 16.43 11.63
N LYS A 185 6.51 15.88 11.63
CA LYS A 185 5.33 16.42 12.32
C LYS A 185 5.08 15.79 13.69
N GLY A 186 6.02 14.97 14.18
CA GLY A 186 5.87 14.25 15.46
C GLY A 186 4.88 13.08 15.40
N VAL A 187 4.56 12.61 14.21
CA VAL A 187 3.64 11.49 13.98
C VAL A 187 4.45 10.20 13.89
N TYR A 188 4.07 9.19 14.66
CA TYR A 188 4.79 7.92 14.79
C TYR A 188 3.86 6.72 14.63
N PRO A 189 4.39 5.52 14.32
CA PRO A 189 3.57 4.33 14.15
C PRO A 189 3.32 3.56 15.43
N VAL A 190 2.34 2.67 15.35
CA VAL A 190 2.20 1.50 16.21
C VAL A 190 2.59 0.24 15.44
N HIS A 191 3.38 -0.63 16.06
CA HIS A 191 3.81 -1.92 15.51
C HIS A 191 2.93 -3.06 16.02
N VAL A 192 2.37 -3.84 15.11
CA VAL A 192 1.72 -5.11 15.40
C VAL A 192 2.73 -6.23 15.14
N PRO A 193 3.31 -6.85 16.19
CA PRO A 193 4.44 -7.78 16.05
C PRO A 193 3.98 -9.18 15.60
N MET A 194 3.36 -9.24 14.45
CA MET A 194 2.86 -10.45 13.80
C MET A 194 3.14 -10.39 12.30
N ILE A 195 3.45 -11.53 11.70
CA ILE A 195 3.55 -11.63 10.23
C ILE A 195 2.13 -11.54 9.66
N GLY A 196 1.88 -10.47 8.93
CA GLY A 196 0.58 -10.22 8.31
C GLY A 196 0.67 -9.86 6.84
N PHE A 197 1.86 -9.59 6.33
CA PHE A 197 2.09 -9.12 4.97
C PHE A 197 3.11 -10.00 4.25
N TRP A 198 2.81 -10.35 2.99
CA TRP A 198 3.64 -11.14 2.10
C TRP A 198 4.03 -10.30 0.90
N TYR A 199 5.28 -9.85 0.89
CA TYR A 199 5.84 -8.99 -0.13
C TYR A 199 6.39 -9.80 -1.31
N ARG A 200 5.78 -9.67 -2.47
CA ARG A 200 6.22 -10.40 -3.66
C ARG A 200 7.49 -9.80 -4.25
N ARG A 201 8.50 -10.64 -4.40
CA ARG A 201 9.78 -10.30 -5.01
C ARG A 201 9.84 -10.84 -6.41
N SER A 202 9.91 -9.96 -7.40
CA SER A 202 10.07 -10.34 -8.80
C SER A 202 11.53 -10.24 -9.25
N ALA A 203 11.98 -11.16 -10.09
CA ALA A 203 13.31 -11.10 -10.69
C ALA A 203 13.50 -9.88 -11.61
N THR A 204 12.39 -9.35 -12.15
CA THR A 204 12.35 -8.18 -13.06
C THR A 204 11.63 -6.98 -12.44
N GLY A 205 11.36 -7.03 -11.13
CA GLY A 205 10.64 -5.97 -10.43
C GLY A 205 11.40 -4.64 -10.38
N MET A 206 10.65 -3.56 -10.16
CA MET A 206 11.10 -2.17 -10.16
C MET A 206 12.37 -1.95 -9.34
N ARG A 207 12.46 -2.53 -8.14
CA ARG A 207 13.63 -2.40 -7.26
C ARG A 207 14.93 -2.98 -7.84
N LYS A 208 14.86 -4.06 -8.66
CA LYS A 208 16.05 -4.59 -9.37
C LYS A 208 16.43 -3.72 -10.55
N THR A 209 15.45 -3.22 -11.28
CA THR A 209 15.67 -2.28 -12.38
C THR A 209 16.38 -1.03 -11.89
N VAL A 210 16.01 -0.54 -10.72
CA VAL A 210 16.64 0.59 -10.03
C VAL A 210 18.09 0.32 -9.68
N ARG A 211 18.36 -0.79 -9.00
CA ARG A 211 19.73 -1.15 -8.57
C ARG A 211 20.67 -1.31 -9.76
N ASN A 212 20.14 -1.68 -10.92
CA ASN A 212 20.92 -1.92 -12.14
C ASN A 212 21.06 -0.67 -13.03
N ASN A 213 20.28 0.38 -12.80
CA ASN A 213 20.29 1.61 -13.59
C ASN A 213 20.91 2.76 -12.77
N VAL A 214 22.15 3.12 -13.10
CA VAL A 214 22.92 4.17 -12.38
C VAL A 214 22.20 5.53 -12.42
N SER A 215 21.58 5.88 -13.57
CA SER A 215 20.86 7.15 -13.72
C SER A 215 19.59 7.24 -12.85
N MET A 216 19.09 6.09 -12.45
CA MET A 216 17.96 6.00 -11.55
C MET A 216 18.40 6.08 -10.08
N ARG A 217 19.61 5.60 -9.74
CA ARG A 217 20.18 5.72 -8.39
C ARG A 217 20.45 7.19 -8.02
N GLU A 218 21.02 7.95 -8.94
CA GLU A 218 21.32 9.38 -8.72
C GLU A 218 20.08 10.21 -8.40
N LYS A 219 18.91 9.80 -8.91
CA LYS A 219 17.62 10.49 -8.65
C LYS A 219 16.94 10.06 -7.35
N SER A 220 17.42 9.03 -6.67
CA SER A 220 16.93 8.60 -5.36
C SER A 220 17.77 9.13 -4.21
N GLU A 221 18.92 9.72 -4.50
CA GLU A 221 19.86 10.31 -3.50
C GLU A 221 19.68 11.82 -3.33
N ASP A 222 18.98 12.51 -4.25
CA ASP A 222 18.56 13.92 -4.18
C ASP A 222 17.13 14.06 -3.60
#